data_3e7dd136d004bbfa462cda7f6c492878
#
_entry.id   3e7dd136d004bbfa462cda7f6c492878
#
_cell.length_a   1.000
_cell.length_b   1.000
_cell.length_c   1.000
_cell.angle_alpha   90.00
_cell.angle_beta   90.00
_cell.angle_gamma   90.00
#
_symmetry.space_group_name_H-M   'P 1'
#
loop_
_entity.id
_entity.type
_entity.pdbx_description
1 polymer ?
#
loop_
_entity_poly.entity_id
_entity_poly.type
_entity_poly.pdbx_seq_one_letter_code
_entity_poly.pdbx_strand_id
1 'polypeptide(L)'
;MNKIKIQDLKEEKIYKFAVNGNLEDLSESIYKIDEEGDLYYKDPCAKDSFFKSKLFYNEVINGCFVEIKREINWTKVPRGTKVQVSLTENGDWFNRYFIDTGKEDGEYAFVTSLALDDDFTGYEMEDFPDGWEYCRIHPSVQIPDEWYKEVK
;
A
#
# COMPACT_ATOMS: atom_id res chain seq x y z
N MET A 1 -5.68 -18.16 6.41
CA MET A 1 -6.44 -17.16 5.61
C MET A 1 -7.92 -17.40 5.82
N ASN A 2 -8.70 -16.35 6.09
CA ASN A 2 -10.14 -16.48 6.30
C ASN A 2 -10.89 -16.32 4.98
N LYS A 3 -11.84 -17.22 4.72
CA LYS A 3 -12.77 -17.15 3.58
C LYS A 3 -13.82 -16.08 3.84
N ILE A 4 -13.99 -15.15 2.93
CA ILE A 4 -14.91 -14.02 3.05
C ILE A 4 -15.92 -14.09 1.89
N LYS A 5 -17.19 -13.90 2.18
CA LYS A 5 -18.24 -13.81 1.15
C LYS A 5 -18.28 -12.39 0.59
N ILE A 6 -18.78 -12.25 -0.65
CA ILE A 6 -18.85 -10.94 -1.32
C ILE A 6 -19.59 -9.88 -0.49
N GLN A 7 -20.65 -10.25 0.19
CA GLN A 7 -21.46 -9.38 1.04
C GLN A 7 -20.76 -8.87 2.30
N ASP A 8 -19.62 -9.51 2.67
CA ASP A 8 -18.86 -9.20 3.87
C ASP A 8 -17.55 -8.46 3.54
N LEU A 9 -17.34 -8.09 2.27
CA LEU A 9 -16.17 -7.29 1.83
C LEU A 9 -16.29 -5.87 2.40
N LYS A 10 -15.14 -5.26 2.63
CA LYS A 10 -15.01 -3.88 3.11
C LYS A 10 -14.26 -3.03 2.09
N GLU A 11 -14.71 -1.79 1.88
CA GLU A 11 -14.15 -0.88 0.86
C GLU A 11 -12.66 -0.58 1.02
N GLU A 12 -12.17 -0.53 2.27
CA GLU A 12 -10.76 -0.21 2.58
C GLU A 12 -9.80 -1.38 2.35
N LYS A 13 -10.33 -2.55 2.00
CA LYS A 13 -9.56 -3.79 1.92
C LYS A 13 -9.33 -4.23 0.50
N ILE A 14 -8.28 -4.98 0.33
CA ILE A 14 -7.91 -5.63 -0.94
C ILE A 14 -8.03 -7.14 -0.77
N TYR A 15 -8.52 -7.79 -1.80
CA TYR A 15 -8.83 -9.22 -1.78
C TYR A 15 -8.26 -9.94 -2.99
N LYS A 16 -8.04 -11.24 -2.85
CA LYS A 16 -7.91 -12.19 -3.96
C LYS A 16 -9.12 -13.12 -3.97
N PHE A 17 -9.47 -13.62 -5.14
CA PHE A 17 -10.60 -14.51 -5.32
C PHE A 17 -10.13 -15.96 -5.42
N ALA A 18 -10.75 -16.84 -4.64
CA ALA A 18 -10.53 -18.28 -4.67
C ALA A 18 -11.70 -18.96 -5.38
N VAL A 19 -11.47 -19.45 -6.57
CA VAL A 19 -12.49 -20.19 -7.35
C VAL A 19 -12.83 -21.49 -6.60
N ASN A 20 -14.12 -21.78 -6.48
CA ASN A 20 -14.61 -22.94 -5.72
C ASN A 20 -14.10 -23.02 -4.26
N GLY A 21 -13.66 -21.91 -3.70
CA GLY A 21 -13.15 -21.82 -2.34
C GLY A 21 -11.81 -22.53 -2.11
N ASN A 22 -11.05 -22.83 -3.17
CA ASN A 22 -9.72 -23.40 -3.06
C ASN A 22 -8.71 -22.31 -2.71
N LEU A 23 -8.17 -22.31 -1.50
CA LEU A 23 -7.22 -21.31 -1.01
C LEU A 23 -5.79 -21.50 -1.55
N GLU A 24 -5.50 -22.61 -2.20
CA GLU A 24 -4.21 -22.86 -2.85
C GLU A 24 -4.18 -22.28 -4.28
N ASP A 25 -5.36 -21.97 -4.83
CA ASP A 25 -5.54 -21.44 -6.19
C ASP A 25 -6.24 -20.08 -6.14
N LEU A 26 -5.50 -19.07 -5.65
CA LEU A 26 -5.98 -17.69 -5.61
C LEU A 26 -5.75 -17.01 -6.95
N SER A 27 -6.71 -16.17 -7.37
CA SER A 27 -6.56 -15.34 -8.56
C SER A 27 -5.30 -14.46 -8.47
N GLU A 28 -4.65 -14.25 -9.59
CA GLU A 28 -3.57 -13.25 -9.69
C GLU A 28 -4.12 -11.83 -9.60
N SER A 29 -5.35 -11.62 -10.10
CA SER A 29 -6.06 -10.35 -9.99
C SER A 29 -6.41 -10.01 -8.55
N ILE A 30 -6.34 -8.72 -8.22
CA ILE A 30 -6.80 -8.20 -6.93
C ILE A 30 -8.18 -7.56 -7.09
N TYR A 31 -8.95 -7.58 -6.02
CA TYR A 31 -10.32 -7.10 -5.95
C TYR A 31 -10.50 -6.10 -4.82
N LYS A 32 -11.40 -5.14 -5.04
CA LYS A 32 -11.90 -4.22 -4.00
C LYS A 32 -13.37 -3.92 -4.26
N ILE A 33 -14.07 -3.42 -3.26
CA ILE A 33 -15.39 -2.79 -3.44
C ILE A 33 -15.28 -1.28 -3.25
N ASP A 34 -16.19 -0.54 -3.87
CA ASP A 34 -16.36 0.90 -3.62
C ASP A 34 -17.42 1.18 -2.55
N GLU A 35 -17.70 2.47 -2.30
CA GLU A 35 -18.71 2.95 -1.34
C GLU A 35 -20.13 2.48 -1.68
N GLU A 36 -20.41 2.17 -2.94
CA GLU A 36 -21.70 1.70 -3.44
C GLU A 36 -21.83 0.18 -3.34
N GLY A 37 -20.74 -0.52 -2.97
CA GLY A 37 -20.66 -1.98 -2.89
C GLY A 37 -20.41 -2.67 -4.23
N ASP A 38 -20.05 -1.89 -5.26
CA ASP A 38 -19.66 -2.42 -6.55
C ASP A 38 -18.28 -3.06 -6.50
N LEU A 39 -18.14 -4.24 -7.07
CA LEU A 39 -16.88 -4.98 -7.12
C LEU A 39 -16.02 -4.51 -8.28
N TYR A 40 -14.78 -4.18 -8.00
CA TYR A 40 -13.75 -3.84 -8.98
C TYR A 40 -12.61 -4.85 -8.90
N TYR A 41 -11.97 -5.09 -10.04
CA TYR A 41 -10.76 -5.90 -10.11
C TYR A 41 -9.66 -5.19 -10.88
N LYS A 42 -8.42 -5.55 -10.56
CA LYS A 42 -7.23 -5.14 -11.29
C LYS A 42 -6.47 -6.40 -11.73
N ASP A 43 -6.26 -6.50 -13.03
CA ASP A 43 -5.41 -7.52 -13.63
C ASP A 43 -3.92 -7.20 -13.36
N PRO A 44 -3.04 -8.18 -13.09
CA PRO A 44 -1.61 -7.98 -12.91
C PRO A 44 -0.93 -7.24 -14.06
N CYS A 45 -1.45 -7.40 -15.27
CA CYS A 45 -0.92 -6.76 -16.47
C CYS A 45 -1.47 -5.34 -16.70
N ALA A 46 -2.51 -4.93 -15.97
CA ALA A 46 -3.11 -3.61 -16.10
C ALA A 46 -2.35 -2.57 -15.29
N LYS A 47 -1.83 -1.54 -15.95
CA LYS A 47 -1.23 -0.39 -15.27
C LYS A 47 -2.31 0.37 -14.50
N ASP A 48 -2.18 0.46 -13.19
CA ASP A 48 -2.90 1.34 -12.24
C ASP A 48 -4.41 1.53 -12.39
N SER A 49 -5.10 0.69 -13.16
CA SER A 49 -6.53 0.81 -13.41
C SER A 49 -7.32 -0.35 -12.80
N PHE A 50 -8.35 -0.01 -12.04
CA PHE A 50 -9.37 -0.95 -11.61
C PHE A 50 -10.55 -0.90 -12.57
N PHE A 51 -11.06 -2.07 -12.93
CA PHE A 51 -12.22 -2.23 -13.80
C PHE A 51 -13.39 -2.79 -13.02
N LYS A 52 -14.60 -2.31 -13.29
CA LYS A 52 -15.82 -2.87 -12.67
C LYS A 52 -15.93 -4.34 -13.04
N SER A 53 -15.98 -5.19 -12.03
CA SER A 53 -16.04 -6.63 -12.21
C SER A 53 -17.44 -7.06 -12.71
N LYS A 54 -17.43 -7.94 -13.70
CA LYS A 54 -18.62 -8.65 -14.18
C LYS A 54 -18.55 -10.12 -13.77
N LEU A 55 -18.10 -10.41 -12.54
CA LEU A 55 -18.14 -11.78 -12.04
C LEU A 55 -19.58 -12.31 -12.14
N PHE A 56 -19.75 -13.43 -12.83
CA PHE A 56 -21.05 -14.06 -12.97
C PHE A 56 -21.53 -14.57 -11.61
N TYR A 57 -22.82 -14.46 -11.36
CA TYR A 57 -23.44 -14.84 -10.09
C TYR A 57 -23.03 -16.24 -9.61
N ASN A 58 -22.89 -17.21 -10.52
CA ASN A 58 -22.47 -18.58 -10.21
C ASN A 58 -21.02 -18.68 -9.72
N GLU A 59 -20.11 -17.84 -10.22
CA GLU A 59 -18.71 -17.81 -9.77
C GLU A 59 -18.61 -17.26 -8.37
N VAL A 60 -19.43 -16.26 -8.06
CA VAL A 60 -19.47 -15.62 -6.74
C VAL A 60 -20.06 -16.55 -5.67
N ILE A 61 -21.07 -17.38 -6.04
CA ILE A 61 -21.69 -18.33 -5.10
C ILE A 61 -20.71 -19.42 -4.67
N ASN A 62 -19.92 -19.94 -5.59
CA ASN A 62 -19.02 -21.07 -5.35
C ASN A 62 -17.61 -20.66 -4.96
N GLY A 63 -17.28 -19.37 -5.05
CA GLY A 63 -15.99 -18.83 -4.68
C GLY A 63 -16.00 -18.14 -3.32
N CYS A 64 -14.83 -17.72 -2.91
CA CYS A 64 -14.68 -16.85 -1.75
C CYS A 64 -13.55 -15.84 -1.99
N PHE A 65 -13.60 -14.76 -1.25
CA PHE A 65 -12.55 -13.75 -1.21
C PHE A 65 -11.61 -14.00 -0.02
N VAL A 66 -10.37 -13.64 -0.17
CA VAL A 66 -9.35 -13.69 0.87
C VAL A 66 -8.74 -12.32 0.99
N GLU A 67 -8.81 -11.71 2.17
CA GLU A 67 -8.13 -10.45 2.44
C GLU A 67 -6.63 -10.65 2.32
N ILE A 68 -5.98 -9.81 1.52
CA ILE A 68 -4.54 -9.71 1.44
C ILE A 68 -4.07 -8.48 2.20
N LYS A 69 -3.11 -8.68 3.09
CA LYS A 69 -2.41 -7.57 3.72
C LYS A 69 -1.30 -7.11 2.80
N ARG A 70 -1.21 -5.80 2.63
CA ARG A 70 -0.15 -5.19 1.84
C ARG A 70 0.56 -4.14 2.70
N GLU A 71 1.84 -4.05 2.54
CA GLU A 71 2.66 -2.99 3.14
C GLU A 71 3.48 -2.28 2.07
N ILE A 72 3.97 -1.09 2.38
CA ILE A 72 4.84 -0.35 1.47
C ILE A 72 6.15 -1.10 1.28
N ASN A 73 6.47 -1.38 0.03
CA ASN A 73 7.79 -1.87 -0.37
C ASN A 73 8.72 -0.67 -0.57
N TRP A 74 9.38 -0.27 0.48
CA TRP A 74 10.24 0.91 0.48
C TRP A 74 11.36 0.89 -0.55
N THR A 75 11.76 -0.30 -1.03
CA THR A 75 12.76 -0.41 -2.12
C THR A 75 12.21 0.06 -3.47
N LYS A 76 10.89 0.24 -3.59
CA LYS A 76 10.22 0.73 -4.79
C LYS A 76 9.82 2.21 -4.69
N VAL A 77 9.90 2.78 -3.50
CA VAL A 77 9.57 4.19 -3.27
C VAL A 77 10.72 5.06 -3.81
N PRO A 78 10.46 5.98 -4.75
CA PRO A 78 11.50 6.83 -5.30
C PRO A 78 12.07 7.80 -4.24
N ARG A 79 13.35 8.08 -4.35
CA ARG A 79 13.99 9.16 -3.61
C ARG A 79 13.30 10.49 -3.92
N GLY A 80 13.08 11.33 -2.90
CA GLY A 80 12.36 12.60 -3.04
C GLY A 80 10.84 12.48 -2.88
N THR A 81 10.32 11.28 -2.60
CA THR A 81 8.90 11.10 -2.25
C THR A 81 8.59 11.81 -0.94
N LYS A 82 7.47 12.54 -0.90
CA LYS A 82 6.95 13.17 0.32
C LYS A 82 6.52 12.10 1.32
N VAL A 83 7.07 12.18 2.53
CA VAL A 83 6.80 11.24 3.62
C VAL A 83 6.54 11.98 4.91
N GLN A 84 5.99 11.26 5.87
CA GLN A 84 5.95 11.67 7.27
C GLN A 84 6.75 10.67 8.09
N VAL A 85 7.53 11.18 9.03
CA VAL A 85 8.45 10.40 9.86
C VAL A 85 8.25 10.69 11.34
N SER A 86 8.58 9.71 12.18
CA SER A 86 8.55 9.83 13.64
C SER A 86 9.61 8.96 14.28
N LEU A 87 10.06 9.31 15.48
CA LEU A 87 10.92 8.47 16.32
C LEU A 87 10.13 7.41 17.09
N THR A 88 8.82 7.61 17.28
CA THR A 88 7.95 6.66 17.97
C THR A 88 6.63 6.47 17.21
N GLU A 89 6.02 5.30 17.31
CA GLU A 89 4.78 4.96 16.60
C GLU A 89 3.62 5.93 16.89
N ASN A 90 3.52 6.40 18.14
CA ASN A 90 2.47 7.31 18.61
C ASN A 90 2.97 8.72 18.86
N GLY A 91 4.13 9.08 18.32
CA GLY A 91 4.74 10.40 18.50
C GLY A 91 4.29 11.43 17.46
N ASP A 92 4.96 12.58 17.51
CA ASP A 92 4.77 13.62 16.50
C ASP A 92 5.32 13.18 15.15
N TRP A 93 4.60 13.50 14.07
CA TRP A 93 4.96 13.20 12.71
C TRP A 93 5.44 14.46 12.00
N PHE A 94 6.63 14.36 11.38
CA PHE A 94 7.29 15.46 10.69
C PHE A 94 7.32 15.21 9.19
N ASN A 95 7.04 16.24 8.38
CA ASN A 95 7.11 16.16 6.94
C ASN A 95 8.57 16.16 6.47
N ARG A 96 8.91 15.23 5.58
CA ARG A 96 10.26 15.00 5.05
C ARG A 96 10.22 14.49 3.63
N TYR A 97 11.37 14.45 2.99
CA TYR A 97 11.56 13.77 1.72
C TYR A 97 12.32 12.46 1.93
N PHE A 98 11.79 11.36 1.40
CA PHE A 98 12.42 10.05 1.49
C PHE A 98 13.74 10.01 0.72
N ILE A 99 14.79 9.47 1.30
CA ILE A 99 16.09 9.23 0.67
C ILE A 99 16.30 7.73 0.48
N ASP A 100 16.25 6.95 1.56
CA ASP A 100 16.55 5.53 1.54
C ASP A 100 15.97 4.85 2.80
N THR A 101 15.89 3.53 2.77
CA THR A 101 15.78 2.72 3.98
C THR A 101 17.13 2.69 4.70
N GLY A 102 17.10 2.63 6.02
CA GLY A 102 18.30 2.60 6.84
C GLY A 102 19.26 1.48 6.42
N LYS A 103 20.54 1.71 6.61
CA LYS A 103 21.60 0.77 6.25
C LYS A 103 21.56 -0.48 7.15
N GLU A 104 22.12 -1.59 6.65
CA GLU A 104 22.29 -2.84 7.39
C GLU A 104 22.99 -2.67 8.75
N ASP A 105 23.82 -1.63 8.91
CA ASP A 105 24.48 -1.24 10.16
C ASP A 105 23.73 -0.11 10.90
N GLY A 106 22.47 0.18 10.51
CA GLY A 106 21.81 1.44 10.81
C GLY A 106 21.17 1.52 12.17
N GLU A 107 21.46 2.63 12.79
CA GLU A 107 20.82 3.15 13.98
C GLU A 107 19.35 3.51 13.75
N TYR A 108 18.91 3.64 12.47
CA TYR A 108 17.59 4.10 12.04
C TYR A 108 17.05 3.29 10.87
N ALA A 109 15.72 3.08 10.87
CA ALA A 109 15.05 2.33 9.81
C ALA A 109 14.89 3.11 8.49
N PHE A 110 14.84 4.44 8.56
CA PHE A 110 14.64 5.32 7.40
C PHE A 110 15.60 6.51 7.43
N VAL A 111 16.03 6.93 6.25
CA VAL A 111 16.85 8.12 6.03
C VAL A 111 16.06 9.11 5.17
N THR A 112 15.97 10.35 5.62
CA THR A 112 15.22 11.41 4.92
C THR A 112 16.02 12.71 4.87
N SER A 113 15.61 13.64 3.99
CA SER A 113 16.09 15.02 3.99
C SER A 113 15.05 15.96 4.58
N LEU A 114 15.50 17.09 5.10
CA LEU A 114 14.65 18.16 5.59
C LEU A 114 13.68 18.65 4.49
N ALA A 115 12.40 18.80 4.86
CA ALA A 115 11.52 19.74 4.20
C ALA A 115 11.72 21.08 4.91
N LEU A 116 12.00 22.17 4.17
CA LEU A 116 12.28 23.48 4.78
C LEU A 116 11.03 24.08 5.46
N ASP A 117 9.85 23.57 5.11
CA ASP A 117 8.60 23.91 5.77
C ASP A 117 7.58 22.76 5.68
N ASP A 118 6.49 22.89 6.44
CA ASP A 118 5.41 21.89 6.46
C ASP A 118 4.69 21.74 5.11
N ASP A 119 4.83 22.72 4.21
CA ASP A 119 4.22 22.73 2.88
C ASP A 119 5.10 22.13 1.77
N PHE A 120 6.28 21.62 2.10
CA PHE A 120 7.27 21.09 1.15
C PHE A 120 7.73 22.10 0.09
N THR A 121 7.73 23.41 0.40
CA THR A 121 8.11 24.46 -0.55
C THR A 121 9.60 24.64 -0.70
N GLY A 122 10.39 24.14 0.23
CA GLY A 122 11.85 24.16 0.18
C GLY A 122 12.43 22.77 0.14
N TYR A 123 13.45 22.58 -0.69
CA TYR A 123 14.13 21.30 -0.84
C TYR A 123 15.63 21.48 -0.93
N GLU A 124 16.33 21.06 0.11
CA GLU A 124 17.78 20.89 0.07
C GLU A 124 18.13 19.42 0.36
N MET A 125 18.44 18.68 -0.71
CA MET A 125 18.65 17.23 -0.65
C MET A 125 19.97 16.80 -0.05
N GLU A 126 20.94 17.67 0.12
CA GLU A 126 22.33 17.21 0.21
C GLU A 126 23.00 17.41 1.58
N ASP A 127 22.48 18.28 2.45
CA ASP A 127 23.36 18.71 3.54
C ASP A 127 23.15 17.98 4.88
N PHE A 128 21.99 17.42 5.19
CA PHE A 128 21.79 16.72 6.48
C PHE A 128 20.74 15.59 6.38
N PRO A 129 21.17 14.36 6.07
CA PRO A 129 20.24 13.22 6.16
C PRO A 129 19.89 12.94 7.62
N ASP A 130 18.59 12.95 7.92
CA ASP A 130 18.04 12.58 9.22
C ASP A 130 17.62 11.11 9.26
N GLY A 131 17.86 10.44 10.39
CA GLY A 131 17.46 9.06 10.62
C GLY A 131 16.19 8.96 11.47
N TRP A 132 15.30 8.01 11.12
CA TRP A 132 13.98 7.83 11.72
C TRP A 132 13.60 6.36 11.88
N GLU A 133 12.84 6.06 12.95
CA GLU A 133 12.35 4.70 13.21
C GLU A 133 11.08 4.37 12.41
N TYR A 134 10.22 5.35 12.21
CA TYR A 134 8.92 5.20 11.57
C TYR A 134 8.79 6.14 10.38
N CYS A 135 8.24 5.62 9.28
CA CYS A 135 7.98 6.38 8.07
C CYS A 135 6.66 5.92 7.43
N ARG A 136 5.90 6.87 6.92
CA ARG A 136 4.72 6.62 6.09
C ARG A 136 4.68 7.58 4.92
N ILE A 137 4.06 7.16 3.83
CA ILE A 137 3.85 8.03 2.68
C ILE A 137 2.94 9.19 3.10
N HIS A 138 3.30 10.42 2.69
CA HIS A 138 2.46 11.59 3.00
C HIS A 138 1.08 11.46 2.32
N PRO A 139 -0.02 11.84 2.99
CA PRO A 139 -1.39 11.69 2.44
C PRO A 139 -1.63 12.36 1.10
N SER A 140 -0.85 13.39 0.73
CA SER A 140 -0.96 14.05 -0.58
C SER A 140 -0.37 13.24 -1.74
N VAL A 141 0.35 12.15 -1.47
CA VAL A 141 0.98 11.32 -2.49
C VAL A 141 0.03 10.19 -2.88
N GLN A 142 -0.32 10.13 -4.15
CA GLN A 142 -1.02 8.96 -4.69
C GLN A 142 -0.04 7.80 -4.78
N ILE A 143 -0.28 6.73 -4.01
CA ILE A 143 0.61 5.58 -3.92
C ILE A 143 0.32 4.63 -5.08
N PRO A 144 1.28 4.39 -6.00
CA PRO A 144 1.13 3.39 -7.04
C PRO A 144 1.08 1.98 -6.45
N ASP A 145 0.33 1.07 -7.09
CA ASP A 145 0.21 -0.30 -6.59
C ASP A 145 1.54 -1.07 -6.58
N GLU A 146 2.45 -0.73 -7.46
CA GLU A 146 3.79 -1.32 -7.51
C GLU A 146 4.67 -1.02 -6.29
N TRP A 147 4.27 -0.03 -5.47
CA TRP A 147 4.94 0.25 -4.20
C TRP A 147 4.45 -0.63 -3.06
N TYR A 148 3.46 -1.46 -3.29
CA TYR A 148 3.02 -2.41 -2.28
C TYR A 148 3.63 -3.79 -2.49
N LYS A 149 3.84 -4.51 -1.40
CA LYS A 149 4.12 -5.95 -1.38
C LYS A 149 3.11 -6.66 -0.49
N GLU A 150 2.76 -7.89 -0.87
CA GLU A 150 1.91 -8.73 -0.04
C GLU A 150 2.69 -9.21 1.19
N VAL A 151 2.02 -9.18 2.35
CA VAL A 151 2.53 -9.72 3.60
C VAL A 151 1.86 -11.07 3.83
N LYS A 152 2.67 -12.09 4.07
CA LYS A 152 2.19 -13.45 4.35
C LYS A 152 1.72 -13.62 5.79
#